data_09c0a0edfabd3e05a5848c20295cca95
#
_entry.id   09c0a0edfabd3e05a5848c20295cca95
#
_cell.length_a   1.000
_cell.length_b   1.000
_cell.length_c   1.000
_cell.angle_alpha   90.00
_cell.angle_beta   90.00
_cell.angle_gamma   90.00
#
_symmetry.space_group_name_H-M   'P 1'
#
loop_
_entity.id
_entity.type
_entity.pdbx_description
1 polymer ?
#
loop_
_entity_poly.entity_id
_entity_poly.type
_entity_poly.pdbx_seq_one_letter_code
_entity_poly.pdbx_strand_id
1 'polypeptide(L)'
;MKSRNAGSVLYEVEVHDKDGNLIKRVIKEGDSILGNWINLFMAIRAGQEYNFQDTGGTNAYVSSLAFTNCGMLAPAGDDSYGILVGTGTTEVSMNDYALANKIPHGTGSGQLSYGETSSYNELNDPQWDIGLQRSFDNNSGADITINEIGMVMKISDGSSTYYVMIARDVISATTIPNGGRVTIKYWFRWNPS
;
A
#
# COMPACT_ATOMS: atom_id res chain seq x y z
N MET A 1 -5.81 24.81 21.97
CA MET A 1 -4.52 24.40 21.42
C MET A 1 -4.82 23.38 20.32
N LYS A 2 -4.61 23.68 19.03
CA LYS A 2 -4.68 22.67 18.00
C LYS A 2 -3.49 21.73 18.20
N SER A 3 -3.74 20.44 18.41
CA SER A 3 -2.72 19.39 18.36
C SER A 3 -1.98 19.54 17.02
N ARG A 4 -0.71 19.89 17.04
CA ARG A 4 0.13 19.83 15.85
C ARG A 4 0.45 18.37 15.65
N ASN A 5 -0.17 17.75 14.64
CA ASN A 5 0.20 16.40 14.23
C ASN A 5 1.62 16.45 13.69
N ALA A 6 2.55 15.86 14.41
CA ALA A 6 3.96 15.80 14.04
C ALA A 6 4.21 14.94 12.79
N GLY A 7 3.22 14.21 12.32
CA GLY A 7 3.27 13.40 11.13
C GLY A 7 1.88 12.95 10.68
N SER A 8 1.69 12.77 9.38
CA SER A 8 0.46 12.23 8.78
C SER A 8 0.82 11.20 7.70
N VAL A 9 -0.07 10.24 7.50
CA VAL A 9 -0.05 9.34 6.35
C VAL A 9 -0.88 9.99 5.26
N LEU A 10 -0.37 10.02 4.04
CA LEU A 10 -1.07 10.56 2.89
C LEU A 10 -1.06 9.56 1.75
N TYR A 11 -2.09 9.65 0.91
CA TYR A 11 -2.07 8.97 -0.37
C TYR A 11 -2.45 9.91 -1.50
N GLU A 12 -1.93 9.62 -2.68
CA GLU A 12 -2.28 10.26 -3.95
C GLU A 12 -2.72 9.20 -4.94
N VAL A 13 -3.78 9.51 -5.66
CA VAL A 13 -4.31 8.69 -6.76
C VAL A 13 -4.34 9.56 -8.01
N GLU A 14 -3.51 9.23 -8.99
CA GLU A 14 -3.50 9.86 -10.32
C GLU A 14 -3.99 8.87 -11.37
N VAL A 15 -4.97 9.27 -12.19
CA VAL A 15 -5.48 8.47 -13.30
C VAL A 15 -5.22 9.18 -14.61
N HIS A 16 -4.66 8.46 -15.56
CA HIS A 16 -4.42 8.90 -16.92
C HIS A 16 -5.24 8.05 -17.91
N ASP A 17 -5.69 8.67 -18.98
CA ASP A 17 -6.34 7.96 -20.09
C ASP A 17 -5.31 7.18 -20.95
N LYS A 18 -5.80 6.52 -22.00
CA LYS A 18 -4.96 5.75 -22.93
C LYS A 18 -3.94 6.60 -23.71
N ASP A 19 -4.17 7.91 -23.82
CA ASP A 19 -3.32 8.87 -24.51
C ASP A 19 -2.33 9.57 -23.55
N GLY A 20 -2.37 9.21 -22.26
CA GLY A 20 -1.50 9.74 -21.22
C GLY A 20 -1.98 11.06 -20.60
N ASN A 21 -3.19 11.53 -20.92
CA ASN A 21 -3.74 12.74 -20.32
C ASN A 21 -4.20 12.47 -18.88
N LEU A 22 -3.85 13.35 -17.96
CA LEU A 22 -4.32 13.28 -16.57
C LEU A 22 -5.83 13.59 -16.54
N ILE A 23 -6.64 12.63 -16.08
CA ILE A 23 -8.11 12.77 -15.96
C ILE A 23 -8.60 12.89 -14.53
N LYS A 24 -7.80 12.47 -13.55
CA LYS A 24 -8.12 12.58 -12.12
C LYS A 24 -6.85 12.63 -11.29
N ARG A 25 -6.84 13.52 -10.29
CA ARG A 25 -5.84 13.56 -9.23
C ARG A 25 -6.51 13.84 -7.89
N VAL A 26 -6.22 13.02 -6.90
CA VAL A 26 -6.74 13.17 -5.54
C VAL A 26 -5.59 12.96 -4.55
N ILE A 27 -5.43 13.90 -3.61
CA ILE A 27 -4.52 13.75 -2.46
C ILE A 27 -5.36 13.82 -1.20
N LYS A 28 -5.21 12.89 -0.29
CA LYS A 28 -5.92 12.86 0.99
C LYS A 28 -5.03 12.35 2.12
N GLU A 29 -5.39 12.70 3.34
CA GLU A 29 -4.88 12.00 4.51
C GLU A 29 -5.49 10.60 4.54
N GLY A 30 -4.62 9.59 4.74
CA GLY A 30 -4.98 8.23 5.07
C GLY A 30 -4.98 8.10 6.59
N ASP A 31 -5.92 7.38 7.15
CA ASP A 31 -6.07 7.21 8.60
C ASP A 31 -5.82 5.78 9.07
N SER A 32 -5.13 4.98 8.26
CA SER A 32 -5.24 3.54 8.31
C SER A 32 -3.91 2.80 8.50
N ILE A 33 -3.13 3.22 9.49
CA ILE A 33 -2.04 2.36 10.00
C ILE A 33 -2.69 1.20 10.76
N LEU A 34 -2.42 -0.03 10.33
CA LEU A 34 -2.98 -1.24 10.91
C LEU A 34 -2.21 -1.70 12.15
N GLY A 35 -2.85 -2.54 12.97
CA GLY A 35 -2.24 -3.16 14.15
C GLY A 35 -0.96 -3.94 13.82
N ASN A 36 -0.89 -4.55 12.65
CA ASN A 36 0.31 -5.22 12.14
C ASN A 36 1.54 -4.30 12.07
N TRP A 37 1.37 -3.02 11.68
CA TRP A 37 2.48 -2.05 11.70
C TRP A 37 3.00 -1.80 13.11
N ILE A 38 2.09 -1.67 14.08
CA ILE A 38 2.46 -1.47 15.48
C ILE A 38 3.21 -2.69 16.01
N ASN A 39 2.72 -3.89 15.71
CA ASN A 39 3.36 -5.15 16.10
C ASN A 39 4.76 -5.28 15.48
N LEU A 40 4.90 -4.89 14.21
CA LEU A 40 6.17 -4.85 13.50
C LEU A 40 7.18 -3.92 14.19
N PHE A 41 6.76 -2.70 14.52
CA PHE A 41 7.59 -1.72 15.21
C PHE A 41 8.02 -2.21 16.60
N MET A 42 7.10 -2.85 17.33
CA MET A 42 7.38 -3.41 18.66
C MET A 42 8.34 -4.60 18.58
N ALA A 43 8.24 -5.46 17.55
CA ALA A 43 9.17 -6.57 17.33
C ALA A 43 10.60 -6.05 17.10
N ILE A 44 10.77 -5.02 16.28
CA ILE A 44 12.07 -4.39 16.02
C ILE A 44 12.66 -3.81 17.31
N ARG A 45 11.85 -3.07 18.08
CA ARG A 45 12.32 -2.37 19.27
C ARG A 45 12.64 -3.29 20.44
N ALA A 46 11.79 -4.30 20.69
CA ALA A 46 11.89 -5.13 21.88
C ALA A 46 12.78 -6.37 21.69
N GLY A 47 13.15 -6.70 20.46
CA GLY A 47 13.90 -7.94 20.16
C GLY A 47 13.11 -9.20 20.49
N GLN A 48 11.77 -9.09 20.56
CA GLN A 48 10.86 -10.19 20.93
C GLN A 48 10.06 -10.65 19.72
N GLU A 49 9.52 -11.86 19.81
CA GLU A 49 8.57 -12.35 18.82
C GLU A 49 7.23 -11.67 18.98
N TYR A 50 6.68 -11.17 17.87
CA TYR A 50 5.33 -10.62 17.81
C TYR A 50 4.50 -11.37 16.79
N ASN A 51 3.22 -11.48 17.09
CA ASN A 51 2.26 -12.15 16.23
C ASN A 51 1.78 -11.18 15.14
N PHE A 52 1.85 -11.62 13.89
CA PHE A 52 1.29 -10.94 12.72
C PHE A 52 0.25 -11.86 12.07
N GLN A 53 -0.75 -11.26 11.45
CA GLN A 53 -1.58 -11.99 10.51
C GLN A 53 -1.15 -11.62 9.09
N ASP A 54 -0.76 -12.61 8.29
CA ASP A 54 -0.40 -12.39 6.90
C ASP A 54 -1.65 -12.18 6.02
N THR A 55 -1.46 -11.76 4.76
CA THR A 55 -2.57 -11.50 3.82
C THR A 55 -3.40 -12.74 3.48
N GLY A 56 -2.93 -13.94 3.81
CA GLY A 56 -3.67 -15.21 3.71
C GLY A 56 -4.47 -15.55 4.97
N GLY A 57 -4.40 -14.71 6.02
CA GLY A 57 -5.07 -14.94 7.30
C GLY A 57 -4.30 -15.87 8.25
N THR A 58 -3.06 -16.25 7.92
CA THR A 58 -2.22 -17.11 8.76
C THR A 58 -1.51 -16.27 9.83
N ASN A 59 -1.56 -16.73 11.08
CA ASN A 59 -0.78 -16.13 12.14
C ASN A 59 0.69 -16.55 12.02
N ALA A 60 1.57 -15.57 11.94
CA ALA A 60 3.01 -15.75 11.88
C ALA A 60 3.69 -15.10 13.09
N TYR A 61 4.72 -15.74 13.59
CA TYR A 61 5.61 -15.20 14.62
C TYR A 61 6.93 -14.84 13.96
N VAL A 62 7.29 -13.57 13.99
CA VAL A 62 8.54 -13.12 13.39
C VAL A 62 9.41 -12.51 14.47
N SER A 63 10.64 -13.04 14.61
CA SER A 63 11.64 -12.48 15.53
C SER A 63 12.30 -11.24 14.93
N SER A 64 12.93 -10.42 15.76
CA SER A 64 13.67 -9.22 15.32
C SER A 64 14.77 -9.53 14.30
N LEU A 65 15.30 -10.77 14.29
CA LEU A 65 16.33 -11.21 13.33
C LEU A 65 15.77 -11.43 11.91
N ALA A 66 14.46 -11.60 11.75
CA ALA A 66 13.81 -11.78 10.45
C ALA A 66 13.76 -10.50 9.61
N PHE A 67 14.01 -9.34 10.22
CA PHE A 67 13.98 -8.05 9.52
C PHE A 67 15.18 -7.78 8.61
N THR A 68 16.15 -8.66 8.56
CA THR A 68 17.27 -8.56 7.58
C THR A 68 16.82 -8.76 6.14
N ASN A 69 15.61 -9.34 5.92
CA ASN A 69 15.02 -9.61 4.61
C ASN A 69 13.58 -9.12 4.54
N CYS A 70 13.33 -7.87 4.91
CA CYS A 70 12.04 -7.24 4.72
C CYS A 70 12.09 -6.19 3.61
N GLY A 71 10.97 -5.97 2.93
CA GLY A 71 10.88 -4.95 1.90
C GLY A 71 9.47 -4.73 1.38
N MET A 72 9.29 -3.59 0.72
CA MET A 72 8.03 -3.20 0.10
C MET A 72 8.20 -2.89 -1.39
N LEU A 73 9.40 -3.01 -1.93
CA LEU A 73 9.70 -2.73 -3.34
C LEU A 73 9.43 -3.99 -4.17
N ALA A 74 8.17 -4.22 -4.51
CA ALA A 74 7.75 -5.33 -5.32
C ALA A 74 8.17 -5.12 -6.79
N PRO A 75 8.72 -6.14 -7.49
CA PRO A 75 8.96 -6.04 -8.92
C PRO A 75 7.66 -5.95 -9.70
N ALA A 76 7.77 -5.54 -10.97
CA ALA A 76 6.62 -5.56 -11.89
C ALA A 76 6.03 -6.98 -11.98
N GLY A 77 4.70 -7.06 -11.96
CA GLY A 77 3.96 -8.32 -12.02
C GLY A 77 3.74 -9.03 -10.68
N ASP A 78 4.45 -8.67 -9.63
CA ASP A 78 4.23 -9.26 -8.31
C ASP A 78 3.12 -8.50 -7.56
N ASP A 79 2.01 -9.16 -7.31
CA ASP A 79 0.84 -8.64 -6.59
C ASP A 79 0.73 -9.17 -5.15
N SER A 80 1.84 -9.70 -4.60
CA SER A 80 1.89 -10.22 -3.23
C SER A 80 2.21 -9.13 -2.21
N TYR A 81 2.99 -8.10 -2.58
CA TYR A 81 3.45 -7.03 -1.68
C TYR A 81 3.68 -5.70 -2.40
N GLY A 82 4.13 -4.67 -1.66
CA GLY A 82 4.21 -3.30 -2.12
C GLY A 82 2.86 -2.60 -2.01
N ILE A 83 2.55 -1.68 -2.91
CA ILE A 83 1.21 -1.09 -3.00
C ILE A 83 0.30 -2.05 -3.77
N LEU A 84 -0.87 -2.35 -3.19
CA LEU A 84 -1.92 -3.16 -3.79
C LEU A 84 -3.20 -2.34 -3.92
N VAL A 85 -4.07 -2.71 -4.85
CA VAL A 85 -5.36 -2.07 -5.09
C VAL A 85 -6.49 -3.10 -5.10
N GLY A 86 -7.71 -2.65 -4.78
CA GLY A 86 -8.87 -3.52 -4.70
C GLY A 86 -10.18 -2.78 -4.97
N THR A 87 -11.26 -3.55 -5.04
CA THR A 87 -12.64 -3.07 -5.25
C THR A 87 -13.46 -3.07 -3.96
N GLY A 88 -12.89 -3.47 -2.83
CA GLY A 88 -13.57 -3.54 -1.54
C GLY A 88 -13.98 -2.15 -1.04
N THR A 89 -15.11 -2.11 -0.34
CA THR A 89 -15.67 -0.88 0.26
C THR A 89 -15.95 -1.05 1.76
N THR A 90 -15.55 -2.18 2.33
CA THR A 90 -15.69 -2.45 3.76
C THR A 90 -14.86 -1.46 4.55
N GLU A 91 -15.46 -0.81 5.54
CA GLU A 91 -14.79 0.12 6.44
C GLU A 91 -13.52 -0.49 7.04
N VAL A 92 -12.48 0.34 7.18
CA VAL A 92 -11.18 -0.12 7.68
C VAL A 92 -11.26 -0.48 9.16
N SER A 93 -10.63 -1.60 9.52
CA SER A 93 -10.43 -2.05 10.88
C SER A 93 -8.94 -2.16 11.20
N MET A 94 -8.54 -1.82 12.43
CA MET A 94 -7.17 -2.01 12.92
C MET A 94 -6.68 -3.47 12.80
N ASN A 95 -7.62 -4.42 12.71
CA ASN A 95 -7.34 -5.85 12.58
C ASN A 95 -7.33 -6.33 11.12
N ASP A 96 -7.47 -5.44 10.15
CA ASP A 96 -7.37 -5.84 8.75
C ASP A 96 -5.99 -6.40 8.46
N TYR A 97 -5.94 -7.51 7.74
CA TYR A 97 -4.72 -8.19 7.35
C TYR A 97 -4.59 -8.33 5.82
N ALA A 98 -5.64 -7.99 5.07
CA ALA A 98 -5.69 -8.04 3.62
C ALA A 98 -6.65 -6.98 3.07
N LEU A 99 -6.57 -6.67 1.78
CA LEU A 99 -7.63 -5.96 1.07
C LEU A 99 -8.93 -6.80 1.11
N ALA A 100 -10.05 -6.14 1.24
CA ALA A 100 -11.35 -6.83 1.27
C ALA A 100 -11.64 -7.54 -0.06
N ASN A 101 -11.22 -6.94 -1.18
CA ASN A 101 -11.35 -7.54 -2.50
C ASN A 101 -10.22 -7.09 -3.43
N LYS A 102 -9.06 -7.76 -3.34
CA LYS A 102 -7.86 -7.44 -4.14
C LYS A 102 -8.12 -7.64 -5.63
N ILE A 103 -7.67 -6.70 -6.45
CA ILE A 103 -7.58 -6.87 -7.92
C ILE A 103 -6.27 -7.63 -8.21
N PRO A 104 -6.31 -8.80 -8.86
CA PRO A 104 -5.10 -9.55 -9.17
C PRO A 104 -4.33 -8.94 -10.33
N HIS A 105 -3.02 -9.28 -10.40
CA HIS A 105 -2.18 -8.93 -11.55
C HIS A 105 -2.62 -9.67 -12.81
N GLY A 106 -2.63 -8.96 -13.93
CA GLY A 106 -2.91 -9.54 -15.26
C GLY A 106 -3.52 -8.55 -16.24
N THR A 107 -3.98 -9.08 -17.36
CA THR A 107 -4.64 -8.33 -18.45
C THR A 107 -6.04 -8.86 -18.76
N GLY A 108 -6.50 -9.86 -18.01
CA GLY A 108 -7.84 -10.42 -18.16
C GLY A 108 -8.91 -9.53 -17.51
N SER A 109 -10.17 -9.89 -17.69
CA SER A 109 -11.29 -9.18 -17.11
C SER A 109 -11.14 -9.03 -15.59
N GLY A 110 -11.26 -7.81 -15.08
CA GLY A 110 -11.11 -7.51 -13.66
C GLY A 110 -9.68 -7.53 -13.12
N GLN A 111 -8.67 -7.55 -14.00
CA GLN A 111 -7.26 -7.55 -13.64
C GLN A 111 -6.56 -6.25 -14.06
N LEU A 112 -5.52 -5.88 -13.32
CA LEU A 112 -4.64 -4.76 -13.64
C LEU A 112 -3.20 -5.25 -13.79
N SER A 113 -2.46 -4.70 -14.76
CA SER A 113 -1.03 -4.97 -14.88
C SER A 113 -0.27 -4.14 -13.83
N TYR A 114 0.31 -4.81 -12.85
CA TYR A 114 1.07 -4.19 -11.77
C TYR A 114 2.47 -3.79 -12.24
N GLY A 115 2.82 -2.51 -12.20
CA GLY A 115 4.19 -2.02 -12.35
C GLY A 115 5.06 -2.40 -11.16
N GLU A 116 6.31 -1.99 -11.15
CA GLU A 116 7.18 -2.10 -9.97
C GLU A 116 6.76 -1.10 -8.89
N THR A 117 6.95 -1.47 -7.63
CA THR A 117 6.85 -0.53 -6.51
C THR A 117 8.21 0.13 -6.30
N SER A 118 8.26 1.44 -6.33
CA SER A 118 9.48 2.23 -6.11
C SER A 118 9.36 3.12 -4.88
N SER A 119 10.49 3.53 -4.31
CA SER A 119 10.51 4.49 -3.21
C SER A 119 10.12 5.88 -3.72
N TYR A 120 9.38 6.59 -2.88
CA TYR A 120 9.03 8.00 -3.05
C TYR A 120 9.55 8.78 -1.85
N ASN A 121 10.54 9.63 -2.09
CA ASN A 121 11.13 10.46 -1.05
C ASN A 121 11.28 11.88 -1.57
N GLU A 122 10.73 12.84 -0.83
CA GLU A 122 10.80 14.26 -1.18
C GLU A 122 11.09 15.09 0.07
N LEU A 123 12.15 15.87 -0.01
CA LEU A 123 12.53 16.81 1.04
C LEU A 123 12.25 18.23 0.58
N ASN A 124 11.21 18.83 1.15
CA ASN A 124 10.85 20.24 0.97
C ASN A 124 10.93 20.95 2.33
N ASP A 125 12.15 21.33 2.74
CA ASP A 125 12.44 21.91 4.07
C ASP A 125 11.38 22.94 4.50
N PRO A 126 10.75 22.77 5.68
CA PRO A 126 11.01 21.78 6.73
C PRO A 126 10.24 20.46 6.61
N GLN A 127 9.52 20.20 5.53
CA GLN A 127 8.71 19.00 5.30
C GLN A 127 9.52 17.87 4.70
N TRP A 128 9.30 16.66 5.18
CA TRP A 128 9.88 15.44 4.61
C TRP A 128 8.79 14.40 4.34
N ASP A 129 8.70 13.95 3.08
CA ASP A 129 7.81 12.90 2.61
C ASP A 129 8.60 11.63 2.30
N ILE A 130 8.23 10.51 2.93
CA ILE A 130 8.86 9.21 2.74
C ILE A 130 7.78 8.18 2.45
N GLY A 131 7.86 7.50 1.33
CA GLY A 131 6.84 6.53 0.95
C GLY A 131 7.18 5.70 -0.26
N LEU A 132 6.14 5.18 -0.86
CA LEU A 132 6.16 4.32 -2.02
C LEU A 132 5.27 4.87 -3.12
N GLN A 133 5.60 4.49 -4.37
CA GLN A 133 4.70 4.68 -5.50
C GLN A 133 4.64 3.42 -6.35
N ARG A 134 3.49 3.19 -6.99
CA ARG A 134 3.27 2.10 -7.93
C ARG A 134 2.25 2.48 -8.98
N SER A 135 2.49 2.08 -10.23
CA SER A 135 1.54 2.24 -11.33
C SER A 135 0.85 0.93 -11.67
N PHE A 136 -0.39 1.05 -12.17
CA PHE A 136 -1.23 -0.07 -12.56
C PHE A 136 -1.86 0.28 -13.91
N ASP A 137 -1.66 -0.58 -14.92
CA ASP A 137 -2.23 -0.40 -16.25
C ASP A 137 -3.49 -1.25 -16.42
N ASN A 138 -4.54 -0.63 -16.94
CA ASN A 138 -5.78 -1.33 -17.26
C ASN A 138 -5.79 -1.78 -18.73
N ASN A 139 -5.39 -3.00 -18.97
CA ASN A 139 -5.42 -3.65 -20.29
C ASN A 139 -6.49 -4.78 -20.34
N SER A 140 -7.51 -4.70 -19.49
CA SER A 140 -8.50 -5.75 -19.28
C SER A 140 -9.62 -5.82 -20.36
N GLY A 141 -9.68 -4.80 -21.21
CA GLY A 141 -10.74 -4.67 -22.22
C GLY A 141 -11.98 -3.89 -21.75
N ALA A 142 -12.07 -3.51 -20.46
CA ALA A 142 -13.15 -2.74 -19.88
C ALA A 142 -12.63 -1.79 -18.80
N ASP A 143 -13.43 -0.79 -18.44
CA ASP A 143 -13.11 0.11 -17.32
C ASP A 143 -13.09 -0.68 -15.99
N ILE A 144 -12.12 -0.36 -15.12
CA ILE A 144 -11.98 -0.94 -13.78
C ILE A 144 -12.08 0.18 -12.75
N THR A 145 -12.88 -0.04 -11.71
CA THR A 145 -13.00 0.90 -10.58
C THR A 145 -12.30 0.33 -9.37
N ILE A 146 -11.39 1.11 -8.76
CA ILE A 146 -10.76 0.82 -7.49
C ILE A 146 -11.45 1.61 -6.38
N ASN A 147 -11.63 0.97 -5.21
CA ASN A 147 -12.25 1.55 -4.01
C ASN A 147 -11.37 1.40 -2.78
N GLU A 148 -10.31 0.62 -2.84
CA GLU A 148 -9.38 0.44 -1.72
C GLU A 148 -7.95 0.36 -2.22
N ILE A 149 -7.04 0.82 -1.36
CA ILE A 149 -5.60 0.71 -1.54
C ILE A 149 -4.98 0.14 -0.27
N GLY A 150 -3.84 -0.52 -0.37
CA GLY A 150 -3.13 -1.05 0.79
C GLY A 150 -1.63 -1.13 0.56
N MET A 151 -0.90 -1.17 1.66
CA MET A 151 0.55 -1.33 1.68
C MET A 151 0.89 -2.64 2.38
N VAL A 152 1.60 -3.51 1.69
CA VAL A 152 2.00 -4.84 2.17
C VAL A 152 3.51 -4.94 2.20
N MET A 153 4.03 -5.39 3.33
CA MET A 153 5.44 -5.68 3.53
C MET A 153 5.70 -7.18 3.36
N LYS A 154 6.74 -7.52 2.61
CA LYS A 154 7.31 -8.86 2.57
C LYS A 154 8.29 -9.01 3.72
N ILE A 155 8.18 -10.08 4.50
CA ILE A 155 9.07 -10.42 5.61
C ILE A 155 9.51 -11.87 5.43
N SER A 156 10.82 -12.14 5.59
CA SER A 156 11.33 -13.51 5.56
C SER A 156 12.18 -13.79 6.80
N ASP A 157 11.95 -14.92 7.43
CA ASP A 157 12.76 -15.45 8.55
C ASP A 157 13.89 -16.38 8.08
N GLY A 158 14.11 -16.47 6.76
CA GLY A 158 15.08 -17.36 6.13
C GLY A 158 14.52 -18.75 5.80
N SER A 159 13.42 -19.17 6.43
CA SER A 159 12.73 -20.43 6.18
C SER A 159 11.37 -20.21 5.50
N SER A 160 10.68 -19.16 5.90
CA SER A 160 9.34 -18.81 5.41
C SER A 160 9.29 -17.36 4.97
N THR A 161 8.36 -17.05 4.08
CA THR A 161 8.06 -15.69 3.65
C THR A 161 6.61 -15.38 3.96
N TYR A 162 6.38 -14.22 4.57
CA TYR A 162 5.09 -13.71 4.96
C TYR A 162 4.84 -12.36 4.27
N TYR A 163 3.59 -12.10 3.91
CA TYR A 163 3.13 -10.84 3.35
C TYR A 163 2.19 -10.17 4.35
N VAL A 164 2.62 -9.07 4.93
CA VAL A 164 1.96 -8.44 6.08
C VAL A 164 1.42 -7.09 5.68
N MET A 165 0.10 -6.92 5.71
CA MET A 165 -0.53 -5.63 5.43
C MET A 165 -0.30 -4.68 6.60
N ILE A 166 0.25 -3.50 6.31
CA ILE A 166 0.63 -2.49 7.30
C ILE A 166 -0.23 -1.24 7.24
N ALA A 167 -0.85 -0.98 6.09
CA ALA A 167 -1.81 0.10 5.90
C ALA A 167 -2.89 -0.30 4.89
N ARG A 168 -4.12 0.20 5.08
CA ARG A 168 -5.24 0.03 4.16
C ARG A 168 -6.13 1.26 4.24
N ASP A 169 -6.57 1.79 3.08
CA ASP A 169 -7.56 2.85 3.00
C ASP A 169 -8.68 2.50 2.04
N VAL A 170 -9.90 2.84 2.41
CA VAL A 170 -11.04 2.88 1.50
C VAL A 170 -11.07 4.26 0.88
N ILE A 171 -10.97 4.30 -0.45
CA ILE A 171 -10.88 5.54 -1.21
C ILE A 171 -12.18 5.83 -1.95
N SER A 172 -12.38 7.08 -2.37
CA SER A 172 -13.48 7.41 -3.27
C SER A 172 -13.33 6.65 -4.58
N ALA A 173 -14.41 6.01 -5.03
CA ALA A 173 -14.46 5.25 -6.29
C ALA A 173 -13.67 5.95 -7.40
N THR A 174 -12.70 5.25 -7.94
CA THR A 174 -11.78 5.78 -8.95
C THR A 174 -11.73 4.82 -10.12
N THR A 175 -12.31 5.24 -11.23
CA THR A 175 -12.38 4.46 -12.47
C THR A 175 -11.14 4.70 -13.31
N ILE A 176 -10.52 3.63 -13.75
CA ILE A 176 -9.38 3.57 -14.66
C ILE A 176 -9.94 3.12 -16.00
N PRO A 177 -9.96 3.98 -17.04
CA PRO A 177 -10.49 3.59 -18.33
C PRO A 177 -9.66 2.47 -18.96
N ASN A 178 -10.26 1.69 -19.85
CA ASN A 178 -9.52 0.68 -20.61
C ASN A 178 -8.40 1.34 -21.42
N GLY A 179 -7.19 0.78 -21.34
CA GLY A 179 -5.96 1.36 -21.90
C GLY A 179 -5.33 2.46 -21.03
N GLY A 180 -6.00 2.87 -19.95
CA GLY A 180 -5.50 3.90 -19.03
C GLY A 180 -4.59 3.35 -17.92
N ARG A 181 -4.07 4.25 -17.11
CA ARG A 181 -3.15 3.97 -15.99
C ARG A 181 -3.60 4.70 -14.74
N VAL A 182 -3.48 4.05 -13.59
CA VAL A 182 -3.50 4.70 -12.28
C VAL A 182 -2.12 4.61 -11.63
N THR A 183 -1.67 5.70 -11.01
CA THR A 183 -0.48 5.72 -10.15
C THR A 183 -0.92 6.05 -8.74
N ILE A 184 -0.51 5.22 -7.80
CA ILE A 184 -0.74 5.40 -6.37
C ILE A 184 0.58 5.77 -5.72
N LYS A 185 0.58 6.88 -4.96
CA LYS A 185 1.63 7.20 -3.99
C LYS A 185 1.04 7.05 -2.59
N TYR A 186 1.84 6.55 -1.67
CA TYR A 186 1.46 6.33 -0.28
C TYR A 186 2.66 6.68 0.59
N TRP A 187 2.56 7.75 1.42
CA TRP A 187 3.72 8.26 2.14
C TRP A 187 3.40 8.80 3.53
N PHE A 188 4.43 8.82 4.36
CA PHE A 188 4.46 9.56 5.62
C PHE A 188 4.99 10.96 5.36
N ARG A 189 4.28 11.95 5.86
CA ARG A 189 4.72 13.34 5.89
C ARG A 189 5.16 13.72 7.29
N TRP A 190 6.39 14.13 7.42
CA TRP A 190 6.95 14.67 8.65
C TRP A 190 7.09 16.18 8.52
N ASN A 191 6.45 16.93 9.44
CA ASN A 191 6.59 18.38 9.56
C ASN A 191 7.17 18.68 10.94
N PRO A 192 8.50 18.87 11.09
CA PRO A 192 9.07 19.32 12.34
C PRO A 192 8.55 20.71 12.66
N SER A 193 8.13 20.89 13.91
CA SER A 193 7.61 22.17 14.45
C SER A 193 8.74 23.07 14.88
#